data_36258755dfd431d98ab92f70810a9737
#
_entry.id   36258755dfd431d98ab92f70810a9737
#
_cell.length_a   1.000
_cell.length_b   1.000
_cell.length_c   1.000
_cell.angle_alpha   90.00
_cell.angle_beta   90.00
_cell.angle_gamma   90.00
#
_symmetry.space_group_name_H-M   'P 1'
#
loop_
_entity.id
_entity.type
_entity.pdbx_description
1 polymer ?
#
loop_
_entity_poly.entity_id
_entity_poly.type
_entity_poly.pdbx_seq_one_letter_code
_entity_poly.pdbx_strand_id
1 'polypeptide(L)'
;IVYGETYSWFNDAFTLVAELIAEGSYRLYPDRLSLPQNNSNASTITITPRWCNLGWGYCPTNKPQWKDRYKIAFALPDKNTLLPTHVYVNQEPELSDCLQSRPRNYRLTQNISNVASGDYIWAVGIVDNSNNNEIGIQISTREDITSEGWLTLCDVTVQ
;
A
#
# COMPACT_ATOMS: atom_id res chain seq x y z
N ILE A 1 -18.04 -16.78 -15.32
CA ILE A 1 -18.39 -15.92 -16.48
C ILE A 1 -17.82 -16.56 -17.73
N VAL A 2 -18.67 -16.86 -18.69
CA VAL A 2 -18.27 -17.46 -19.97
C VAL A 2 -17.88 -16.34 -20.95
N TYR A 3 -16.84 -16.54 -21.75
CA TYR A 3 -16.29 -15.52 -22.65
C TYR A 3 -17.35 -14.89 -23.57
N GLY A 4 -18.30 -15.69 -24.08
CA GLY A 4 -19.39 -15.20 -24.91
C GLY A 4 -20.37 -14.25 -24.19
N GLU A 5 -20.66 -14.48 -22.91
CA GLU A 5 -21.52 -13.60 -22.11
C GLU A 5 -20.83 -12.25 -21.84
N THR A 6 -19.54 -12.28 -21.56
CA THR A 6 -18.76 -11.05 -21.35
C THR A 6 -18.76 -10.17 -22.60
N TYR A 7 -18.64 -10.77 -23.79
CA TYR A 7 -18.68 -10.05 -25.07
C TYR A 7 -20.07 -9.42 -25.32
N SER A 8 -21.13 -10.14 -25.03
CA SER A 8 -22.51 -9.62 -25.12
C SER A 8 -22.71 -8.43 -24.20
N TRP A 9 -22.27 -8.53 -22.94
CA TRP A 9 -22.37 -7.43 -21.97
C TRP A 9 -21.63 -6.16 -22.44
N PHE A 10 -20.46 -6.30 -23.04
CA PHE A 10 -19.74 -5.17 -23.61
C PHE A 10 -20.50 -4.47 -24.73
N ASN A 11 -21.20 -5.24 -25.57
CA ASN A 11 -21.98 -4.67 -26.67
C ASN A 11 -23.29 -4.03 -26.21
N ASP A 12 -23.99 -4.67 -25.27
CA ASP A 12 -25.36 -4.30 -24.87
C ASP A 12 -25.40 -3.27 -23.73
N ALA A 13 -24.36 -3.24 -22.88
CA ALA A 13 -24.31 -2.40 -21.71
C ALA A 13 -22.90 -1.86 -21.40
N PHE A 14 -22.23 -1.34 -22.43
CA PHE A 14 -20.82 -0.91 -22.34
C PHE A 14 -20.54 0.01 -21.14
N THR A 15 -21.39 1.00 -20.87
CA THR A 15 -21.21 1.94 -19.76
C THR A 15 -21.20 1.22 -18.42
N LEU A 16 -22.17 0.33 -18.16
CA LEU A 16 -22.26 -0.43 -16.93
C LEU A 16 -21.05 -1.39 -16.75
N VAL A 17 -20.62 -2.01 -17.82
CA VAL A 17 -19.44 -2.91 -17.79
C VAL A 17 -18.18 -2.12 -17.54
N ALA A 18 -18.03 -0.94 -18.17
CA ALA A 18 -16.90 -0.06 -17.95
C ALA A 18 -16.85 0.44 -16.49
N GLU A 19 -17.99 0.82 -15.91
CA GLU A 19 -18.10 1.17 -14.48
C GLU A 19 -17.76 -0.01 -13.56
N LEU A 20 -18.27 -1.21 -13.86
CA LEU A 20 -17.96 -2.41 -13.08
C LEU A 20 -16.46 -2.74 -13.12
N ILE A 21 -15.81 -2.59 -14.27
CA ILE A 21 -14.35 -2.79 -14.39
C ILE A 21 -13.59 -1.70 -13.62
N ALA A 22 -14.00 -0.46 -13.74
CA ALA A 22 -13.35 0.67 -13.10
C ALA A 22 -13.54 0.69 -11.57
N GLU A 23 -14.75 0.38 -11.09
CA GLU A 23 -15.16 0.56 -9.69
C GLU A 23 -15.39 -0.76 -8.94
N GLY A 24 -15.58 -1.87 -9.66
CA GLY A 24 -16.02 -3.15 -9.10
C GLY A 24 -14.96 -3.91 -8.30
N SER A 25 -13.69 -3.53 -8.41
CA SER A 25 -12.59 -4.11 -7.63
C SER A 25 -12.26 -3.24 -6.40
N TYR A 26 -11.31 -3.67 -5.58
CA TYR A 26 -10.75 -2.82 -4.54
C TYR A 26 -9.67 -1.90 -5.12
N ARG A 27 -9.62 -0.65 -4.61
CA ARG A 27 -8.60 0.36 -4.95
C ARG A 27 -8.14 1.02 -3.67
N LEU A 28 -7.07 0.47 -3.10
CA LEU A 28 -6.54 0.87 -1.81
C LEU A 28 -5.54 2.01 -1.94
N TYR A 29 -5.64 3.01 -1.07
CA TYR A 29 -4.68 4.11 -0.98
C TYR A 29 -4.67 4.72 0.43
N PRO A 30 -3.54 5.29 0.87
CA PRO A 30 -3.47 6.08 2.08
C PRO A 30 -3.91 7.52 1.77
N ASP A 31 -4.96 8.03 2.46
CA ASP A 31 -5.44 9.40 2.28
C ASP A 31 -4.93 10.39 3.33
N ARG A 32 -4.47 9.87 4.45
CA ARG A 32 -3.81 10.64 5.52
C ARG A 32 -2.65 9.84 6.08
N LEU A 33 -1.57 10.56 6.38
CA LEU A 33 -0.40 9.96 6.95
C LEU A 33 0.20 10.93 7.98
N SER A 34 0.50 10.41 9.16
CA SER A 34 1.33 11.09 10.15
C SER A 34 2.70 10.41 10.15
N LEU A 35 3.70 11.14 9.72
CA LEU A 35 5.11 10.74 9.76
C LEU A 35 5.89 11.70 10.63
N PRO A 36 6.85 11.21 11.43
CA PRO A 36 7.79 12.08 12.10
C PRO A 36 8.73 12.72 11.06
N GLN A 37 8.76 14.04 10.98
CA GLN A 37 9.54 14.78 9.97
C GLN A 37 11.03 14.87 10.24
N ASN A 38 11.47 14.69 11.48
CA ASN A 38 12.89 14.77 11.87
C ASN A 38 13.18 13.76 12.98
N ASN A 39 13.74 12.63 12.61
CA ASN A 39 14.10 11.57 13.55
C ASN A 39 15.60 11.53 13.85
N SER A 40 16.26 12.68 13.90
CA SER A 40 17.71 12.75 14.09
C SER A 40 18.23 11.97 15.31
N ASN A 41 17.36 11.60 16.28
CA ASN A 41 17.78 10.87 17.48
C ASN A 41 16.73 9.87 18.01
N ALA A 42 15.63 9.63 17.32
CA ALA A 42 14.61 8.69 17.79
C ALA A 42 14.94 7.27 17.33
N SER A 43 15.24 6.39 18.28
CA SER A 43 15.41 4.96 17.99
C SER A 43 14.11 4.26 17.58
N THR A 44 12.97 4.88 17.86
CA THR A 44 11.64 4.31 17.59
C THR A 44 10.74 5.35 16.93
N ILE A 45 10.11 4.98 15.84
CA ILE A 45 9.12 5.81 15.13
C ILE A 45 7.74 5.19 15.22
N THR A 46 6.71 6.05 15.22
CA THR A 46 5.32 5.63 15.08
C THR A 46 4.71 6.28 13.86
N ILE A 47 4.15 5.47 12.98
CA ILE A 47 3.52 5.87 11.73
C ILE A 47 2.05 5.43 11.79
N THR A 48 1.13 6.34 11.48
CA THR A 48 -0.31 6.03 11.49
C THR A 48 -0.95 6.47 10.19
N PRO A 49 -0.96 5.61 9.16
CA PRO A 49 -1.70 5.87 7.93
C PRO A 49 -3.19 5.63 8.14
N ARG A 50 -4.01 6.43 7.45
CA ARG A 50 -5.40 6.13 7.23
C ARG A 50 -5.58 5.59 5.81
N TRP A 51 -6.06 4.38 5.70
CA TRP A 51 -6.29 3.70 4.44
C TRP A 51 -7.74 3.78 4.01
N CYS A 52 -7.95 4.03 2.74
CA CYS A 52 -9.24 4.10 2.08
C CYS A 52 -9.29 3.10 0.92
N ASN A 53 -10.51 2.69 0.59
CA ASN A 53 -10.81 1.90 -0.59
C ASN A 53 -11.78 2.71 -1.47
N LEU A 54 -11.37 3.01 -2.70
CA LEU A 54 -12.20 3.71 -3.68
C LEU A 54 -13.12 2.76 -4.46
N GLY A 55 -12.82 1.47 -4.46
CA GLY A 55 -13.60 0.47 -5.19
C GLY A 55 -14.77 -0.08 -4.39
N TRP A 56 -15.73 -0.68 -5.07
CA TRP A 56 -16.89 -1.34 -4.45
C TRP A 56 -16.52 -2.69 -3.84
N GLY A 57 -15.53 -3.36 -4.40
CA GLY A 57 -15.03 -4.63 -3.88
C GLY A 57 -14.15 -4.46 -2.62
N TYR A 58 -13.89 -5.55 -1.94
CA TYR A 58 -12.94 -5.59 -0.83
C TYR A 58 -11.71 -6.42 -1.20
N CYS A 59 -10.58 -6.11 -0.58
CA CYS A 59 -9.37 -6.91 -0.73
C CYS A 59 -9.54 -8.25 0.02
N PRO A 60 -9.51 -9.41 -0.65
CA PRO A 60 -9.94 -10.69 -0.04
C PRO A 60 -8.88 -11.35 0.85
N THR A 61 -8.10 -10.58 1.61
CA THR A 61 -7.03 -11.09 2.48
C THR A 61 -7.51 -11.95 3.64
N ASN A 62 -8.83 -11.90 3.95
CA ASN A 62 -9.48 -12.79 4.91
C ASN A 62 -9.73 -14.21 4.40
N LYS A 63 -9.48 -14.49 3.13
CA LYS A 63 -9.63 -15.83 2.56
C LYS A 63 -8.41 -16.71 2.85
N PRO A 64 -8.55 -18.02 3.09
CA PRO A 64 -7.43 -18.88 3.47
C PRO A 64 -6.21 -18.83 2.54
N GLN A 65 -6.45 -18.75 1.22
CA GLN A 65 -5.39 -18.70 0.21
C GLN A 65 -4.63 -17.35 0.16
N TRP A 66 -5.19 -16.30 0.77
CA TRP A 66 -4.63 -14.95 0.78
C TRP A 66 -4.26 -14.46 2.19
N LYS A 67 -4.61 -15.26 3.21
CA LYS A 67 -4.39 -14.92 4.60
C LYS A 67 -2.91 -14.66 4.85
N ASP A 68 -2.64 -13.52 5.49
CA ASP A 68 -1.29 -13.06 5.87
C ASP A 68 -0.32 -12.85 4.69
N ARG A 69 -0.80 -12.96 3.46
CA ARG A 69 0.03 -12.78 2.27
C ARG A 69 0.29 -11.31 1.95
N TYR A 70 -0.76 -10.51 1.88
CA TYR A 70 -0.62 -9.09 1.53
C TYR A 70 -0.71 -8.21 2.77
N LYS A 71 0.34 -7.43 3.01
CA LYS A 71 0.48 -6.58 4.20
C LYS A 71 0.91 -5.17 3.82
N ILE A 72 0.48 -4.21 4.63
CA ILE A 72 0.99 -2.84 4.53
C ILE A 72 2.43 -2.84 5.01
N ALA A 73 3.31 -2.21 4.25
CA ALA A 73 4.71 -2.03 4.62
C ALA A 73 5.15 -0.59 4.40
N PHE A 74 6.11 -0.17 5.21
CA PHE A 74 6.86 1.07 5.02
C PHE A 74 8.27 0.73 4.61
N ALA A 75 8.85 1.55 3.74
CA ALA A 75 10.23 1.41 3.32
C ALA A 75 10.99 2.71 3.50
N LEU A 76 12.31 2.58 3.56
CA LEU A 76 13.27 3.68 3.47
C LEU A 76 14.10 3.47 2.19
N PRO A 77 13.61 3.90 1.02
CA PRO A 77 14.45 4.01 -0.16
C PRO A 77 15.59 5.01 0.06
N ASP A 78 16.76 4.68 -0.44
CA ASP A 78 17.86 5.62 -0.58
C ASP A 78 17.44 6.75 -1.53
N LYS A 79 17.71 8.00 -1.16
CA LYS A 79 17.22 9.17 -1.89
C LYS A 79 17.75 9.27 -3.33
N ASN A 80 18.91 8.71 -3.61
CA ASN A 80 19.55 8.79 -4.92
C ASN A 80 19.13 7.65 -5.85
N THR A 81 18.98 6.44 -5.30
CA THR A 81 18.69 5.23 -6.09
C THR A 81 17.20 4.91 -6.15
N LEU A 82 16.41 5.42 -5.22
CA LEU A 82 15.00 5.10 -4.98
C LEU A 82 14.75 3.60 -4.70
N LEU A 83 15.80 2.86 -4.41
CA LEU A 83 15.69 1.44 -4.03
C LEU A 83 15.50 1.31 -2.51
N PRO A 84 14.56 0.46 -2.04
CA PRO A 84 14.31 0.28 -0.62
C PRO A 84 15.52 -0.39 0.05
N THR A 85 16.10 0.28 1.03
CA THR A 85 17.19 -0.25 1.85
C THR A 85 16.68 -0.99 3.08
N HIS A 86 15.54 -0.56 3.60
CA HIS A 86 14.86 -1.17 4.74
C HIS A 86 13.36 -1.26 4.44
N VAL A 87 12.75 -2.40 4.80
CA VAL A 87 11.31 -2.64 4.65
C VAL A 87 10.75 -3.11 5.99
N TYR A 88 9.72 -2.41 6.48
CA TYR A 88 9.05 -2.68 7.74
C TYR A 88 7.61 -3.09 7.50
N VAL A 89 7.33 -4.38 7.64
CA VAL A 89 6.00 -4.95 7.39
C VAL A 89 5.14 -4.84 8.65
N ASN A 90 3.97 -4.21 8.50
CA ASN A 90 2.96 -4.20 9.55
C ASN A 90 2.11 -5.46 9.47
N GLN A 91 2.20 -6.33 10.45
CA GLN A 91 1.49 -7.61 10.50
C GLN A 91 0.04 -7.49 10.99
N GLU A 92 -0.30 -6.40 11.70
CA GLU A 92 -1.63 -6.23 12.31
C GLU A 92 -2.77 -5.92 11.30
N PRO A 93 -2.55 -5.10 10.24
CA PRO A 93 -3.64 -4.74 9.34
C PRO A 93 -4.27 -5.92 8.62
N GLU A 94 -5.61 -5.95 8.62
CA GLU A 94 -6.40 -6.80 7.76
C GLU A 94 -7.05 -5.96 6.65
N LEU A 95 -6.52 -6.07 5.43
CA LEU A 95 -6.93 -5.23 4.30
C LEU A 95 -8.38 -5.48 3.87
N SER A 96 -8.94 -6.65 4.17
CA SER A 96 -10.36 -6.96 3.91
C SER A 96 -11.32 -6.09 4.72
N ASP A 97 -10.86 -5.46 5.80
CA ASP A 97 -11.65 -4.54 6.62
C ASP A 97 -11.71 -3.11 6.04
N CYS A 98 -10.87 -2.81 5.05
CA CYS A 98 -10.85 -1.51 4.38
C CYS A 98 -11.91 -1.46 3.27
N LEU A 99 -13.13 -1.09 3.64
CA LEU A 99 -14.26 -0.95 2.73
C LEU A 99 -14.41 0.50 2.24
N GLN A 100 -15.12 0.71 1.13
CA GLN A 100 -15.31 2.02 0.50
C GLN A 100 -15.82 3.09 1.49
N SER A 101 -16.73 2.75 2.36
CA SER A 101 -17.31 3.69 3.35
C SER A 101 -16.66 3.61 4.74
N ARG A 102 -15.61 2.81 4.90
CA ARG A 102 -14.99 2.51 6.19
C ARG A 102 -13.47 2.60 6.15
N PRO A 103 -12.90 3.82 6.11
CA PRO A 103 -11.45 3.99 6.23
C PRO A 103 -10.91 3.38 7.52
N ARG A 104 -9.67 2.89 7.47
CA ARG A 104 -8.99 2.26 8.59
C ARG A 104 -7.67 2.96 8.92
N ASN A 105 -7.42 3.15 10.20
CA ASN A 105 -6.13 3.62 10.70
C ASN A 105 -5.31 2.40 11.14
N TYR A 106 -4.12 2.25 10.56
CA TYR A 106 -3.20 1.17 10.92
C TYR A 106 -1.91 1.76 11.47
N ARG A 107 -1.67 1.55 12.74
CA ARG A 107 -0.49 2.06 13.42
C ARG A 107 0.67 1.08 13.28
N LEU A 108 1.84 1.58 12.90
CA LEU A 108 3.10 0.86 12.97
C LEU A 108 4.02 1.59 13.93
N THR A 109 4.62 0.86 14.88
CA THR A 109 5.72 1.34 15.73
C THR A 109 6.95 0.49 15.40
N GLN A 110 8.02 1.15 14.94
CA GLN A 110 9.22 0.49 14.45
C GLN A 110 10.48 1.06 15.04
N ASN A 111 11.41 0.19 15.44
CA ASN A 111 12.77 0.58 15.81
C ASN A 111 13.59 0.78 14.52
N ILE A 112 14.24 1.94 14.39
CA ILE A 112 15.09 2.31 13.25
C ILE A 112 16.55 2.56 13.67
N SER A 113 16.95 2.15 14.85
CA SER A 113 18.33 2.35 15.35
C SER A 113 19.41 1.65 14.53
N ASN A 114 19.02 0.69 13.68
CA ASN A 114 19.91 -0.05 12.78
C ASN A 114 20.01 0.58 11.37
N VAL A 115 19.30 1.68 11.12
CA VAL A 115 19.42 2.40 9.86
C VAL A 115 20.69 3.23 9.87
N ALA A 116 21.52 3.10 8.85
CA ALA A 116 22.73 3.89 8.70
C ALA A 116 22.39 5.38 8.54
N SER A 117 23.29 6.25 8.98
CA SER A 117 23.14 7.69 8.75
C SER A 117 23.11 7.98 7.25
N GLY A 118 22.19 8.82 6.81
CA GLY A 118 22.01 9.14 5.40
C GLY A 118 20.67 9.80 5.09
N ASP A 119 20.49 10.12 3.81
CA ASP A 119 19.28 10.72 3.28
C ASP A 119 18.41 9.66 2.60
N TYR A 120 17.18 9.55 3.07
CA TYR A 120 16.19 8.57 2.64
C TYR A 120 14.87 9.24 2.26
N ILE A 121 13.97 8.46 1.71
CA ILE A 121 12.59 8.85 1.50
C ILE A 121 11.72 7.85 2.26
N TRP A 122 10.75 8.33 3.03
CA TRP A 122 9.68 7.44 3.50
C TRP A 122 8.81 7.03 2.32
N ALA A 123 8.55 5.74 2.22
CA ALA A 123 7.64 5.18 1.23
C ALA A 123 6.70 4.16 1.86
N VAL A 124 5.55 3.95 1.23
CA VAL A 124 4.54 2.98 1.69
C VAL A 124 4.09 2.10 0.52
N GLY A 125 3.75 0.86 0.82
CA GLY A 125 3.27 -0.10 -0.16
C GLY A 125 2.43 -1.21 0.46
N ILE A 126 1.85 -2.05 -0.39
CA ILE A 126 1.22 -3.31 0.01
C ILE A 126 2.08 -4.42 -0.56
N VAL A 127 2.81 -5.10 0.31
CA VAL A 127 3.79 -6.11 -0.07
C VAL A 127 3.21 -7.52 -0.05
N ASP A 128 3.81 -8.41 -0.81
CA ASP A 128 3.58 -9.85 -0.75
C ASP A 128 4.59 -10.50 0.21
N ASN A 129 4.12 -10.85 1.40
CA ASN A 129 4.94 -11.51 2.43
C ASN A 129 5.53 -12.86 1.97
N SER A 130 4.93 -13.48 0.97
CA SER A 130 5.41 -14.77 0.41
C SER A 130 6.46 -14.59 -0.69
N ASN A 131 6.70 -13.34 -1.12
CA ASN A 131 7.63 -13.00 -2.19
C ASN A 131 8.61 -11.88 -1.76
N ASN A 132 9.46 -12.15 -0.79
CA ASN A 132 10.51 -11.25 -0.30
C ASN A 132 10.03 -9.82 0.05
N ASN A 133 8.76 -9.65 0.39
CA ASN A 133 8.13 -8.36 0.64
C ASN A 133 8.24 -7.38 -0.55
N GLU A 134 8.23 -7.88 -1.77
CA GLU A 134 8.05 -7.06 -2.96
C GLU A 134 6.60 -6.53 -3.04
N ILE A 135 6.37 -5.45 -3.79
CA ILE A 135 5.02 -4.91 -3.97
C ILE A 135 4.13 -5.98 -4.61
N GLY A 136 3.09 -6.37 -3.88
CA GLY A 136 2.14 -7.39 -4.30
C GLY A 136 0.80 -6.82 -4.79
N ILE A 137 0.43 -5.63 -4.29
CA ILE A 137 -0.76 -4.90 -4.72
C ILE A 137 -0.37 -3.44 -4.93
N GLN A 138 -0.63 -2.92 -6.14
CA GLN A 138 -0.35 -1.53 -6.46
C GLN A 138 -1.34 -0.61 -5.73
N ILE A 139 -0.82 0.43 -5.09
CA ILE A 139 -1.63 1.52 -4.51
C ILE A 139 -2.31 2.30 -5.63
N SER A 140 -3.56 2.70 -5.41
CA SER A 140 -4.39 3.42 -6.40
C SER A 140 -4.01 4.91 -6.51
N THR A 141 -2.80 5.15 -6.97
CA THR A 141 -2.29 6.46 -7.38
C THR A 141 -1.39 6.29 -8.58
N ARG A 142 -1.15 7.38 -9.32
CA ARG A 142 -0.26 7.39 -10.49
C ARG A 142 0.96 8.27 -10.28
N GLU A 143 0.94 9.09 -9.25
CA GLU A 143 2.00 10.04 -8.91
C GLU A 143 2.85 9.47 -7.77
N ASP A 144 4.09 9.88 -7.72
CA ASP A 144 5.03 9.57 -6.63
C ASP A 144 5.29 8.07 -6.40
N ILE A 145 5.18 7.25 -7.46
CA ILE A 145 5.45 5.81 -7.42
C ILE A 145 6.85 5.52 -7.96
N THR A 146 7.65 4.78 -7.18
CA THR A 146 8.95 4.28 -7.63
C THR A 146 8.79 3.21 -8.72
N SER A 147 9.89 2.88 -9.43
CA SER A 147 9.90 1.78 -10.41
C SER A 147 9.48 0.42 -9.83
N GLU A 148 9.69 0.23 -8.52
CA GLU A 148 9.31 -0.99 -7.81
C GLU A 148 7.89 -0.94 -7.22
N GLY A 149 7.14 0.16 -7.43
CA GLY A 149 5.75 0.28 -7.02
C GLY A 149 5.52 0.88 -5.63
N TRP A 150 6.54 1.44 -4.98
CA TRP A 150 6.40 2.12 -3.70
C TRP A 150 5.90 3.55 -3.87
N LEU A 151 4.89 3.94 -3.10
CA LEU A 151 4.44 5.34 -3.01
C LEU A 151 5.40 6.12 -2.11
N THR A 152 6.09 7.10 -2.67
CA THR A 152 6.98 8.00 -1.92
C THR A 152 6.16 9.04 -1.16
N LEU A 153 6.61 9.41 0.03
CA LEU A 153 5.85 10.24 0.97
C LEU A 153 6.58 11.54 1.32
N CYS A 154 7.74 11.45 1.93
CA CYS A 154 8.56 12.60 2.29
C CYS A 154 10.01 12.22 2.52
N ASP A 155 10.89 13.22 2.37
CA ASP A 155 12.31 13.09 2.67
C ASP A 155 12.54 12.93 4.18
N VAL A 156 13.56 12.15 4.54
CA VAL A 156 14.02 11.98 5.92
C VAL A 156 15.54 11.83 5.96
N THR A 157 16.18 12.50 6.92
CA THR A 157 17.60 12.33 7.21
C THR A 157 17.75 11.56 8.52
N VAL A 158 18.46 10.44 8.48
CA VAL A 158 18.86 9.65 9.65
C VAL A 158 20.26 10.06 10.05
N GLN A 159 20.49 10.40 11.32
CA GLN A 159 21.76 10.84 11.90
C GLN A 159 22.37 9.79 12.81
#